data_896a054312592197d7dc76b7eedf3790
#
_entry.id   896a054312592197d7dc76b7eedf3790
#
_cell.length_a   1.000
_cell.length_b   1.000
_cell.length_c   1.000
_cell.angle_alpha   90.00
_cell.angle_beta   90.00
_cell.angle_gamma   90.00
#
_symmetry.space_group_name_H-M   'P 1'
#
loop_
_entity.id
_entity.type
_entity.pdbx_description
1 polymer ?
#
loop_
_entity_poly.entity_id
_entity_poly.type
_entity_poly.pdbx_seq_one_letter_code
_entity_poly.pdbx_strand_id
1 'polypeptide(L)' 'MKLTINGEPQASSAETLGALVEHLGMKPDRVAIELNREIVPRDQWPQTPLHDGDRLEIVHFVGGGSESPP' A
#
# COMPACT_ATOMS: atom_id res chain seq x y z
N MET A 1 -14.26 4.63 -4.49
CA MET A 1 -13.72 3.86 -5.63
C MET A 1 -13.49 2.41 -5.23
N LYS A 2 -13.40 1.56 -6.19
CA LYS A 2 -13.18 0.14 -5.93
C LYS A 2 -11.74 -0.22 -6.26
N LEU A 3 -11.07 -0.87 -5.32
CA LEU A 3 -9.69 -1.31 -5.47
C LEU A 3 -9.63 -2.81 -5.24
N THR A 4 -8.58 -3.44 -5.77
CA THR A 4 -8.28 -4.83 -5.45
C THR A 4 -6.99 -4.83 -4.65
N ILE A 5 -7.06 -5.30 -3.41
CA ILE A 5 -5.90 -5.30 -2.52
C ILE A 5 -5.60 -6.73 -2.15
N ASN A 6 -4.41 -7.20 -2.52
CA ASN A 6 -3.99 -8.59 -2.26
C ASN A 6 -5.05 -9.57 -2.76
N GLY A 7 -5.59 -9.29 -3.94
CA GLY A 7 -6.55 -10.16 -4.58
C GLY A 7 -7.98 -10.01 -4.15
N GLU A 8 -8.27 -9.08 -3.22
CA GLU A 8 -9.63 -8.92 -2.70
C GLU A 8 -10.19 -7.55 -3.02
N PRO A 9 -11.39 -7.50 -3.56
CA PRO A 9 -12.01 -6.19 -3.85
C PRO A 9 -12.37 -5.46 -2.57
N GLN A 10 -12.09 -4.17 -2.55
CA GLN A 10 -12.42 -3.32 -1.41
C GLN A 10 -12.84 -1.96 -1.90
N ALA A 11 -13.83 -1.38 -1.25
CA ALA A 11 -14.21 -0.01 -1.52
C ALA A 11 -13.37 0.92 -0.65
N SER A 12 -13.00 2.07 -1.20
CA SER A 12 -12.19 3.02 -0.46
C SER A 12 -12.53 4.43 -0.92
N SER A 13 -12.44 5.37 0.02
CA SER A 13 -12.56 6.79 -0.30
C SER A 13 -11.19 7.45 -0.40
N ALA A 14 -10.12 6.71 -0.20
CA ALA A 14 -8.78 7.27 -0.27
C ALA A 14 -8.48 7.69 -1.70
N GLU A 15 -7.90 8.88 -1.85
CA GLU A 15 -7.58 9.40 -3.17
C GLU A 15 -6.11 9.22 -3.53
N THR A 16 -5.27 8.95 -2.54
CA THR A 16 -3.85 8.70 -2.77
C THR A 16 -3.45 7.43 -2.05
N LEU A 17 -2.31 6.91 -2.47
CA LEU A 17 -1.78 5.71 -1.83
C LEU A 17 -1.46 5.98 -0.37
N GLY A 18 -0.93 7.17 -0.06
CA GLY A 18 -0.66 7.52 1.33
C GLY A 18 -1.91 7.54 2.18
N ALA A 19 -2.99 8.09 1.64
CA ALA A 19 -4.26 8.11 2.38
C ALA A 19 -4.80 6.70 2.58
N LEU A 20 -4.61 5.83 1.60
CA LEU A 20 -5.07 4.45 1.73
C LEU A 20 -4.36 3.74 2.87
N VAL A 21 -3.04 3.92 2.95
CA VAL A 21 -2.27 3.29 4.03
C VAL A 21 -2.77 3.76 5.39
N GLU A 22 -3.09 5.04 5.51
CA GLU A 22 -3.65 5.57 6.74
C GLU A 22 -5.01 4.97 7.05
N HIS A 23 -5.89 4.90 6.04
CA HIS A 23 -7.22 4.35 6.23
C HIS A 23 -7.16 2.89 6.68
N LEU A 24 -6.19 2.14 6.18
CA LEU A 24 -6.05 0.74 6.55
C LEU A 24 -5.36 0.55 7.90
N GLY A 25 -4.88 1.63 8.50
CA GLY A 25 -4.23 1.54 9.80
C GLY A 25 -2.86 0.89 9.77
N MET A 26 -2.23 0.87 8.60
CA MET A 26 -0.92 0.27 8.47
C MET A 26 0.17 1.26 8.78
N LYS A 27 1.30 0.75 9.25
CA LYS A 27 2.46 1.60 9.50
C LYS A 27 3.29 1.67 8.24
N PRO A 28 3.54 2.88 7.72
CA PRO A 28 4.23 3.01 6.43
C PRO A 28 5.60 2.32 6.39
N ASP A 29 6.31 2.33 7.51
CA ASP A 29 7.64 1.74 7.54
C ASP A 29 7.62 0.22 7.71
N ARG A 30 6.44 -0.37 7.73
CA ARG A 30 6.31 -1.82 7.90
C ARG A 30 5.73 -2.51 6.69
N VAL A 31 5.48 -1.78 5.60
CA VAL A 31 4.86 -2.37 4.42
C VAL A 31 5.58 -1.91 3.16
N ALA A 32 5.51 -2.76 2.15
CA ALA A 32 5.92 -2.42 0.79
C ALA A 32 4.70 -2.56 -0.09
N ILE A 33 4.58 -1.70 -1.10
CA ILE A 33 3.37 -1.66 -1.91
C ILE A 33 3.72 -1.65 -3.38
N GLU A 34 3.05 -2.53 -4.13
CA GLU A 34 3.01 -2.49 -5.58
C GLU A 34 1.67 -1.95 -6.02
N LEU A 35 1.68 -1.00 -6.93
CA LEU A 35 0.47 -0.48 -7.54
C LEU A 35 0.51 -0.84 -9.01
N ASN A 36 -0.45 -1.68 -9.42
CA ASN A 36 -0.52 -2.14 -10.81
C ASN A 36 0.81 -2.71 -11.26
N ARG A 37 1.41 -3.54 -10.39
CA ARG A 37 2.65 -4.28 -10.62
C ARG A 37 3.91 -3.45 -10.59
N GLU A 38 3.82 -2.22 -10.09
CA GLU A 38 5.00 -1.39 -9.95
C GLU A 38 5.19 -1.00 -8.51
N ILE A 39 6.40 -1.18 -8.03
CA ILE A 39 6.72 -0.79 -6.66
C ILE A 39 6.71 0.72 -6.56
N VAL A 40 6.00 1.24 -5.55
CA VAL A 40 5.94 2.67 -5.30
C VAL A 40 6.77 2.98 -4.07
N PRO A 41 7.85 3.77 -4.22
CA PRO A 41 8.64 4.17 -3.05
C PRO A 41 7.78 4.89 -2.03
N ARG A 42 8.10 4.66 -0.75
CA ARG A 42 7.27 5.19 0.33
C ARG A 42 7.13 6.70 0.27
N ASP A 43 8.20 7.40 -0.08
CA ASP A 43 8.16 8.86 -0.10
C ASP A 43 7.27 9.40 -1.21
N GLN A 44 6.81 8.56 -2.10
CA GLN A 44 5.91 8.99 -3.18
C GLN A 44 4.46 8.66 -2.91
N TRP A 45 4.16 7.92 -1.85
CA TRP A 45 2.79 7.52 -1.57
C TRP A 45 1.83 8.70 -1.45
N PRO A 46 2.20 9.79 -0.76
CA PRO A 46 1.24 10.91 -0.62
C PRO A 46 0.89 11.56 -1.94
N GLN A 47 1.72 11.40 -2.95
CA GLN A 47 1.51 12.02 -4.25
C GLN A 47 1.02 11.04 -5.30
N THR A 48 0.86 9.78 -4.94
CA THR A 48 0.45 8.76 -5.91
C THR A 48 -1.07 8.66 -5.91
N PRO A 49 -1.73 9.07 -6.98
CA PRO A 49 -3.19 9.02 -7.02
C PRO A 49 -3.68 7.60 -7.22
N LEU A 50 -4.83 7.31 -6.68
CA LEU A 50 -5.52 6.05 -6.89
C LEU A 50 -6.68 6.25 -7.84
N HIS A 51 -6.97 5.22 -8.62
CA HIS A 51 -8.05 5.24 -9.58
C HIS A 51 -8.91 4.01 -9.41
N ASP A 52 -10.16 4.14 -9.77
CA ASP A 52 -11.07 3.02 -9.69
C ASP A 52 -10.53 1.86 -10.51
N GLY A 53 -10.52 0.68 -9.90
CA GLY A 53 -10.01 -0.50 -10.58
C GLY A 53 -8.55 -0.80 -10.33
N ASP A 54 -7.84 0.07 -9.60
CA ASP A 54 -6.42 -0.18 -9.33
C ASP A 54 -6.23 -1.46 -8.53
N ARG A 55 -5.09 -2.09 -8.76
CA ARG A 55 -4.72 -3.32 -8.06
C ARG A 55 -3.47 -3.07 -7.25
N LEU A 56 -3.52 -3.48 -5.99
CA LEU A 56 -2.41 -3.28 -5.07
C LEU A 56 -2.01 -4.60 -4.45
N GLU A 57 -0.69 -4.77 -4.26
CA GLU A 57 -0.15 -5.83 -3.45
C GLU A 57 0.58 -5.18 -2.28
N ILE A 58 0.18 -5.53 -1.08
CA ILE A 58 0.78 -4.96 0.12
C ILE A 58 1.41 -6.08 0.91
N VAL A 59 2.71 -5.95 1.16
CA VAL A 59 3.48 -6.94 1.89
C VAL A 59 3.89 -6.34 3.22
N HIS A 60 3.58 -7.03 4.30
CA HIS A 60 4.03 -6.61 5.63
C HIS A 60 5.35 -7.25 5.95
N PHE A 61 6.26 -6.45 6.53
CA PHE A 61 7.50 -6.97 7.07
C PHE A 61 7.22 -7.52 8.44
N VAL A 62 7.56 -8.77 8.64
CA VAL A 62 7.24 -9.47 9.87
C VAL A 62 8.38 -9.30 10.87
N GLY A 63 7.98 -8.98 12.07
CA GLY A 63 8.94 -8.87 13.13
C GLY A 63 9.90 -7.77 12.86
N GLY A 64 10.68 -7.49 13.77
CA GLY A 64 11.62 -6.50 13.55
C GLY A 64 12.76 -7.05 12.77
N GLY A 65 12.54 -8.07 12.46
CA GLY A 65 13.51 -8.58 11.80
C GLY A 65 14.11 -7.79 10.84
N SER A 66 13.89 -7.57 10.96
CA SER A 66 14.31 -7.23 10.37
C SER A 66 15.47 -6.77 10.39
N GLU A 67 15.75 -6.85 10.81
CA GLU A 67 16.56 -6.53 10.76
C GLU A 67 17.46 -7.01 10.71
N SER A 68 17.57 -7.39 10.57
CA SER A 68 18.25 -7.75 10.46
C SER A 68 18.93 -8.00 10.14
N PRO A 69 19.48 -8.16 9.97
CA PRO A 69 20.25 -8.39 9.55
C PRO A 69 20.87 -8.61 9.21
N PRO A 70 21.05 -8.83 9.05
CA PRO A 70 21.69 -9.11 8.49
C PRO A 70 22.23 -9.40 8.15
#